data_ce7b519b12d6d2a275a135c169f93cd7
#
_entry.id   ce7b519b12d6d2a275a135c169f93cd7
#
_cell.length_a   1.000
_cell.length_b   1.000
_cell.length_c   1.000
_cell.angle_alpha   90.00
_cell.angle_beta   90.00
_cell.angle_gamma   90.00
#
_symmetry.space_group_name_H-M   'P 1'
#
loop_
_entity.id
_entity.type
_entity.pdbx_description
1 polymer ?
#
loop_
_entity_poly.entity_id
_entity_poly.type
_entity_poly.pdbx_seq_one_letter_code
_entity_poly.pdbx_strand_id
1 'polypeptide(L)'
;MYKRQLYRFNVEYDPYAKPDNLFYGKLMKPVGKGTRHALTDKNAVAHPGTAKIFFRPYMDPVEMPDANYDLWLCTGRILEHWHTGSMTRRVPELDRAAPRAVLYMNPADAERRGIRRGDTATVTSRHGECKAVVETKVRNIMPRGMTWLAFFDDKVLCNSVVIDAMDPISLEPDFKKTAVKVVRDI
;
A
#
# COMPACT_ATOMS: atom_id res chain seq x y z
N MET A 1 0.35 16.11 -12.69
CA MET A 1 -0.17 15.31 -11.54
C MET A 1 0.43 15.76 -10.20
N TYR A 2 1.69 16.15 -10.12
CA TYR A 2 2.34 16.57 -8.86
C TYR A 2 1.83 17.90 -8.29
N LYS A 3 1.42 18.83 -9.11
CA LYS A 3 0.87 20.13 -8.68
C LYS A 3 -0.42 20.00 -7.86
N ARG A 4 -1.21 18.93 -8.07
CA ARG A 4 -2.45 18.70 -7.32
C ARG A 4 -2.22 18.26 -5.88
N GLN A 5 -1.10 17.62 -5.56
CA GLN A 5 -0.79 17.20 -4.20
C GLN A 5 -0.37 18.37 -3.30
N LEU A 6 0.32 19.35 -3.87
CA LEU A 6 0.72 20.56 -3.14
C LEU A 6 -0.47 21.43 -2.71
N TYR A 7 -1.58 21.35 -3.44
CA TYR A 7 -2.80 22.12 -3.15
C TYR A 7 -3.80 21.38 -2.26
N ARG A 8 -3.48 20.21 -1.77
CA ARG A 8 -4.33 19.45 -0.83
C ARG A 8 -4.17 19.90 0.62
N PHE A 9 -3.15 20.67 0.89
CA PHE A 9 -3.01 21.34 2.17
C PHE A 9 -3.70 22.70 2.09
N ASN A 10 -4.32 23.10 3.16
CA ASN A 10 -5.03 24.36 3.28
C ASN A 10 -4.08 25.55 3.09
N VAL A 11 -3.79 25.87 1.86
CA VAL A 11 -3.07 27.07 1.48
C VAL A 11 -4.07 28.15 1.07
N GLU A 12 -3.75 29.39 1.35
CA GLU A 12 -4.58 30.52 1.03
C GLU A 12 -4.87 30.59 -0.49
N TYR A 13 -3.98 30.02 -1.28
CA TYR A 13 -4.12 29.91 -2.72
C TYR A 13 -4.18 28.42 -3.14
N ASP A 14 -5.39 27.88 -3.19
CA ASP A 14 -5.65 26.58 -3.84
C ASP A 14 -6.69 26.77 -4.93
N PRO A 15 -6.32 26.76 -6.23
CA PRO A 15 -7.25 26.97 -7.33
C PRO A 15 -8.28 25.84 -7.46
N TYR A 16 -8.10 24.73 -6.75
CA TYR A 16 -9.01 23.59 -6.75
C TYR A 16 -9.90 23.52 -5.50
N ALA A 17 -9.62 24.29 -4.48
CA ALA A 17 -10.43 24.41 -3.27
C ALA A 17 -11.62 25.33 -3.51
N LYS A 18 -12.55 24.91 -4.36
CA LYS A 18 -13.80 25.65 -4.58
C LYS A 18 -14.71 25.53 -3.36
N PRO A 19 -15.51 26.55 -3.05
CA PRO A 19 -16.42 26.57 -1.89
C PRO A 19 -17.37 25.37 -1.80
N ASP A 20 -17.74 24.83 -2.93
CA ASP A 20 -18.67 23.70 -3.08
C ASP A 20 -17.98 22.34 -3.09
N ASN A 21 -16.66 22.32 -3.12
CA ASN A 21 -15.91 21.06 -3.03
C ASN A 21 -16.11 20.49 -1.62
N LEU A 22 -16.75 19.32 -1.54
CA LEU A 22 -17.06 18.65 -0.29
C LEU A 22 -15.82 18.44 0.58
N PHE A 23 -14.70 18.15 -0.04
CA PHE A 23 -13.46 17.85 0.67
C PHE A 23 -12.75 19.12 1.15
N TYR A 24 -12.70 20.18 0.32
CA TYR A 24 -11.98 21.42 0.63
C TYR A 24 -12.89 22.55 1.10
N GLY A 25 -14.06 22.71 0.48
CA GLY A 25 -14.95 23.80 0.78
C GLY A 25 -15.72 23.62 2.09
N LYS A 26 -16.22 22.42 2.40
CA LYS A 26 -17.03 22.17 3.61
C LYS A 26 -16.17 21.75 4.81
N LEU A 27 -15.11 21.01 4.59
CA LEU A 27 -14.27 20.47 5.67
C LEU A 27 -13.12 21.39 6.06
N MET A 28 -12.70 22.26 5.14
CA MET A 28 -11.52 23.12 5.29
C MET A 28 -11.86 24.55 4.92
N LYS A 29 -12.77 25.19 5.65
CA LYS A 29 -13.12 26.57 5.39
C LYS A 29 -11.99 27.52 5.77
N PRO A 30 -11.63 28.47 4.91
CA PRO A 30 -10.76 29.58 5.30
C PRO A 30 -11.38 30.35 6.47
N VAL A 31 -10.57 30.64 7.46
CA VAL A 31 -10.95 31.51 8.59
C VAL A 31 -9.96 32.65 8.63
N GLY A 32 -10.31 33.80 8.05
CA GLY A 32 -9.37 34.90 7.86
C GLY A 32 -8.23 34.51 6.94
N LYS A 33 -6.98 34.65 7.38
CA LYS A 33 -5.78 34.22 6.63
C LYS A 33 -5.39 32.75 6.89
N GLY A 34 -6.28 31.96 7.45
CA GLY A 34 -6.00 30.57 7.78
C GLY A 34 -7.19 29.67 7.51
N THR A 35 -6.98 28.38 7.67
CA THR A 35 -8.00 27.35 7.51
C THR A 35 -8.26 26.61 8.79
N ARG A 36 -9.51 26.29 9.04
CA ARG A 36 -9.92 25.44 10.16
C ARG A 36 -10.34 24.07 9.63
N HIS A 37 -9.81 23.03 10.22
CA HIS A 37 -10.29 21.67 9.95
C HIS A 37 -11.60 21.43 10.70
N ALA A 38 -12.70 21.31 9.96
CA ALA A 38 -14.06 21.28 10.56
C ALA A 38 -14.34 20.02 11.40
N LEU A 39 -13.54 18.98 11.28
CA LEU A 39 -13.77 17.69 11.93
C LEU A 39 -12.95 17.45 13.20
N THR A 40 -11.95 18.24 13.48
CA THR A 40 -10.94 17.85 14.47
C THR A 40 -11.05 18.53 15.82
N ASP A 41 -11.66 19.71 15.91
CA ASP A 41 -11.79 20.37 17.20
C ASP A 41 -12.75 21.56 17.13
N LYS A 42 -13.66 21.66 18.06
CA LYS A 42 -14.49 22.87 18.27
C LYS A 42 -13.63 24.10 18.60
N ASN A 43 -12.41 23.86 19.08
CA ASN A 43 -11.42 24.86 19.45
C ASN A 43 -10.25 24.95 18.46
N ALA A 44 -10.39 24.38 17.26
CA ALA A 44 -9.31 24.38 16.27
C ALA A 44 -8.82 25.81 15.98
N VAL A 45 -7.56 26.05 16.23
CA VAL A 45 -6.89 27.28 15.89
C VAL A 45 -6.83 27.41 14.36
N ALA A 46 -7.15 28.61 13.86
CA ALA A 46 -6.99 28.90 12.44
C ALA A 46 -5.52 28.70 12.04
N HIS A 47 -5.29 27.85 11.02
CA HIS A 47 -3.95 27.67 10.49
C HIS A 47 -3.69 28.69 9.36
N PRO A 48 -2.49 29.23 9.26
CA PRO A 48 -2.14 30.27 8.28
C PRO A 48 -2.05 29.76 6.84
N GLY A 49 -2.73 28.68 6.48
CA GLY A 49 -2.71 28.11 5.14
C GLY A 49 -1.48 27.26 4.80
N THR A 50 -0.63 26.99 5.78
CA THR A 50 0.58 26.17 5.62
C THR A 50 0.45 24.80 6.27
N ALA A 51 1.01 23.79 5.64
CA ALA A 51 1.07 22.45 6.24
C ALA A 51 2.05 22.43 7.42
N LYS A 52 1.64 21.83 8.51
CA LYS A 52 2.55 21.57 9.63
C LYS A 52 3.39 20.33 9.33
N ILE A 53 4.70 20.52 9.27
CA ILE A 53 5.66 19.44 9.04
C ILE A 53 6.25 19.02 10.39
N PHE A 54 6.11 17.74 10.70
CA PHE A 54 6.73 17.12 11.86
C PHE A 54 7.96 16.36 11.41
N PHE A 55 9.13 16.79 11.81
CA PHE A 55 10.34 16.01 11.60
C PHE A 55 10.34 14.81 12.53
N ARG A 56 10.55 13.63 11.93
CA ARG A 56 10.76 12.38 12.65
C ARG A 56 12.03 11.73 12.12
N PRO A 57 12.95 11.31 12.97
CA PRO A 57 14.10 10.52 12.53
C PRO A 57 13.61 9.19 11.94
N TYR A 58 14.38 8.67 10.99
CA TYR A 58 14.13 7.33 10.47
C TYR A 58 14.36 6.30 11.57
N MET A 59 13.50 5.31 11.62
CA MET A 59 13.63 4.11 12.46
C MET A 59 13.46 2.90 11.56
N ASP A 60 14.30 1.89 11.76
CA ASP A 60 14.17 0.63 11.05
C ASP A 60 12.83 -0.04 11.35
N PRO A 61 12.26 -0.79 10.39
CA PRO A 61 11.12 -1.66 10.63
C PRO A 61 11.41 -2.67 11.73
N VAL A 62 10.35 -3.19 12.35
CA VAL A 62 10.46 -4.23 13.40
C VAL A 62 11.16 -5.49 12.87
N GLU A 63 10.97 -5.79 11.59
CA GLU A 63 11.60 -6.91 10.91
C GLU A 63 12.37 -6.40 9.68
N MET A 64 13.57 -6.93 9.49
CA MET A 64 14.40 -6.64 8.32
C MET A 64 14.70 -7.93 7.55
N PRO A 65 14.86 -7.88 6.21
CA PRO A 65 15.38 -8.99 5.44
C PRO A 65 16.75 -9.44 5.95
N ASP A 66 16.98 -10.73 5.89
CA ASP A 66 18.23 -11.37 6.28
C ASP A 66 18.63 -12.48 5.29
N ALA A 67 19.63 -13.30 5.64
CA ALA A 67 20.10 -14.39 4.80
C ALA A 67 19.05 -15.49 4.55
N ASN A 68 18.07 -15.66 5.44
CA ASN A 68 17.02 -16.69 5.32
C ASN A 68 15.79 -16.16 4.62
N TYR A 69 15.46 -14.87 4.81
CA TYR A 69 14.28 -14.17 4.27
C TYR A 69 14.77 -12.90 3.59
N ASP A 70 15.28 -13.03 2.38
CA ASP A 70 16.10 -12.04 1.70
C ASP A 70 15.32 -11.02 0.85
N LEU A 71 14.00 -11.07 0.89
CA LEU A 71 13.12 -10.18 0.15
C LEU A 71 12.14 -9.47 1.08
N TRP A 72 11.77 -8.25 0.72
CA TRP A 72 10.61 -7.58 1.27
C TRP A 72 9.33 -8.04 0.60
N LEU A 73 8.29 -8.33 1.38
CA LEU A 73 6.90 -8.43 0.91
C LEU A 73 6.15 -7.16 1.30
N CYS A 74 5.57 -6.50 0.31
CA CYS A 74 4.59 -5.46 0.49
C CYS A 74 3.22 -5.97 0.02
N THR A 75 2.19 -5.84 0.82
CA THR A 75 0.83 -6.18 0.40
C THR A 75 0.07 -4.95 -0.10
N GLY A 76 -0.94 -5.13 -0.94
CA GLY A 76 -1.66 -4.00 -1.50
C GLY A 76 -2.94 -4.33 -2.21
N ARG A 77 -3.47 -3.34 -2.92
CA ARG A 77 -4.71 -3.40 -3.70
C ARG A 77 -4.39 -3.33 -5.19
N ILE A 78 -5.24 -3.93 -5.99
CA ILE A 78 -5.22 -3.78 -7.45
C ILE A 78 -6.38 -2.88 -7.90
N LEU A 79 -6.33 -2.48 -9.15
CA LEU A 79 -7.34 -1.56 -9.69
C LEU A 79 -8.70 -2.25 -9.86
N GLU A 80 -8.67 -3.52 -10.25
CA GLU A 80 -9.86 -4.31 -10.59
C GLU A 80 -10.69 -4.68 -9.36
N HIS A 81 -10.03 -4.80 -8.19
CA HIS A 81 -10.72 -5.22 -6.98
C HIS A 81 -10.65 -4.19 -5.86
N TRP A 82 -11.81 -3.84 -5.35
CA TRP A 82 -11.92 -2.99 -4.19
C TRP A 82 -11.65 -3.79 -2.91
N HIS A 83 -10.59 -3.38 -2.19
CA HIS A 83 -10.21 -3.95 -0.89
C HIS A 83 -10.01 -5.47 -0.97
N THR A 84 -10.81 -6.26 -0.23
CA THR A 84 -10.81 -7.73 -0.22
C THR A 84 -11.53 -8.39 -1.39
N GLY A 85 -12.04 -7.59 -2.33
CA GLY A 85 -12.75 -8.10 -3.50
C GLY A 85 -14.16 -8.62 -3.23
N SER A 86 -14.65 -8.57 -2.01
CA SER A 86 -15.94 -9.16 -1.61
C SER A 86 -17.14 -8.66 -2.42
N MET A 87 -17.06 -7.45 -2.97
CA MET A 87 -18.07 -6.88 -3.88
C MET A 87 -17.65 -7.01 -5.34
N THR A 88 -16.43 -6.59 -5.67
CA THR A 88 -15.98 -6.49 -7.06
C THR A 88 -15.75 -7.84 -7.74
N ARG A 89 -15.41 -8.90 -6.98
CA ARG A 89 -15.35 -10.27 -7.54
C ARG A 89 -16.72 -10.83 -7.95
N ARG A 90 -17.83 -10.18 -7.56
CA ARG A 90 -19.18 -10.51 -8.02
C ARG A 90 -19.52 -9.86 -9.37
N VAL A 91 -18.65 -9.00 -9.88
CA VAL A 91 -18.77 -8.39 -11.20
C VAL A 91 -17.92 -9.22 -12.17
N PRO A 92 -18.54 -9.97 -13.10
CA PRO A 92 -17.83 -10.94 -13.94
C PRO A 92 -16.71 -10.33 -14.78
N GLU A 93 -16.85 -9.09 -15.21
CA GLU A 93 -15.85 -8.37 -16.01
C GLU A 93 -14.59 -8.09 -15.18
N LEU A 94 -14.75 -7.66 -13.94
CA LEU A 94 -13.63 -7.39 -13.05
C LEU A 94 -12.95 -8.67 -12.59
N ASP A 95 -13.73 -9.71 -12.28
CA ASP A 95 -13.19 -11.01 -11.88
C ASP A 95 -12.44 -11.69 -13.03
N ARG A 96 -12.92 -11.57 -14.28
CA ARG A 96 -12.17 -12.05 -15.46
C ARG A 96 -10.88 -11.27 -15.71
N ALA A 97 -10.87 -9.98 -15.43
CA ALA A 97 -9.68 -9.14 -15.62
C ALA A 97 -8.57 -9.49 -14.61
N ALA A 98 -8.93 -9.86 -13.39
CA ALA A 98 -7.98 -10.22 -12.34
C ALA A 98 -8.54 -11.39 -11.49
N PRO A 99 -8.54 -12.64 -12.01
CA PRO A 99 -9.20 -13.77 -11.38
C PRO A 99 -8.47 -14.27 -10.12
N ARG A 100 -7.20 -13.90 -9.95
CA ARG A 100 -6.36 -14.33 -8.81
C ARG A 100 -5.32 -13.29 -8.46
N ALA A 101 -4.86 -13.32 -7.21
CA ALA A 101 -3.68 -12.57 -6.80
C ALA A 101 -2.42 -13.21 -7.38
N VAL A 102 -1.49 -12.38 -7.85
CA VAL A 102 -0.18 -12.80 -8.35
C VAL A 102 0.92 -12.14 -7.54
N LEU A 103 2.03 -12.86 -7.38
CA LEU A 103 3.23 -12.33 -6.74
C LEU A 103 4.06 -11.56 -7.77
N TYR A 104 4.13 -10.26 -7.62
CA TYR A 104 5.00 -9.43 -8.44
C TYR A 104 6.43 -9.47 -7.93
N MET A 105 7.38 -9.80 -8.81
CA MET A 105 8.81 -9.87 -8.52
C MET A 105 9.64 -9.10 -9.53
N ASN A 106 10.80 -8.64 -9.09
CA ASN A 106 11.81 -8.15 -10.02
C ASN A 106 12.31 -9.31 -10.90
N PRO A 107 12.43 -9.14 -12.24
CA PRO A 107 12.88 -10.20 -13.14
C PRO A 107 14.23 -10.79 -12.75
N ALA A 108 15.21 -9.98 -12.35
CA ALA A 108 16.54 -10.47 -11.93
C ALA A 108 16.49 -11.22 -10.59
N ASP A 109 15.57 -10.90 -9.70
CA ASP A 109 15.39 -11.62 -8.45
C ASP A 109 14.69 -12.97 -8.68
N ALA A 110 13.77 -13.05 -9.64
CA ALA A 110 13.14 -14.30 -10.07
C ALA A 110 14.15 -15.21 -10.77
N GLU A 111 14.93 -14.68 -11.71
CA GLU A 111 15.95 -15.42 -12.44
C GLU A 111 17.00 -16.08 -11.52
N ARG A 112 17.51 -15.33 -10.54
CA ARG A 112 18.47 -15.87 -9.55
C ARG A 112 17.92 -17.05 -8.74
N ARG A 113 16.59 -17.20 -8.68
CA ARG A 113 15.87 -18.27 -7.97
C ARG A 113 15.37 -19.37 -8.91
N GLY A 114 15.69 -19.28 -10.20
CA GLY A 114 15.16 -20.20 -11.22
C GLY A 114 13.65 -20.11 -11.42
N ILE A 115 13.06 -18.98 -11.04
CA ILE A 115 11.61 -18.72 -11.16
C ILE A 115 11.34 -17.99 -12.47
N ARG A 116 10.38 -18.50 -13.25
CA ARG A 116 9.91 -17.88 -14.49
C ARG A 116 8.55 -17.24 -14.27
N ARG A 117 8.22 -16.29 -15.13
CA ARG A 117 6.87 -15.75 -15.20
C ARG A 117 5.84 -16.87 -15.40
N GLY A 118 4.81 -16.90 -14.58
CA GLY A 118 3.76 -17.93 -14.63
C GLY A 118 4.03 -19.17 -13.77
N ASP A 119 5.24 -19.34 -13.24
CA ASP A 119 5.51 -20.39 -12.28
C ASP A 119 4.76 -20.13 -10.98
N THR A 120 4.37 -21.18 -10.28
CA THR A 120 3.93 -21.09 -8.89
C THR A 120 5.14 -21.06 -7.97
N ALA A 121 5.08 -20.19 -6.98
CA ALA A 121 6.10 -20.09 -5.97
C ALA A 121 5.50 -20.06 -4.56
N THR A 122 6.19 -20.65 -3.61
CA THR A 122 5.89 -20.56 -2.19
C THR A 122 6.59 -19.34 -1.61
N VAL A 123 5.82 -18.48 -0.99
CA VAL A 123 6.26 -17.31 -0.22
C VAL A 123 6.21 -17.68 1.25
N THR A 124 7.35 -17.72 1.91
CA THR A 124 7.47 -18.09 3.33
C THR A 124 8.04 -16.93 4.12
N SER A 125 7.47 -16.67 5.27
CA SER A 125 8.00 -15.74 6.28
C SER A 125 8.23 -16.48 7.61
N ARG A 126 8.60 -15.76 8.66
CA ARG A 126 8.63 -16.29 10.04
C ARG A 126 7.23 -16.54 10.60
N HIS A 127 6.19 -16.03 9.95
CA HIS A 127 4.80 -16.03 10.44
C HIS A 127 3.93 -17.06 9.74
N GLY A 128 4.34 -17.51 8.54
CA GLY A 128 3.62 -18.52 7.78
C GLY A 128 4.02 -18.56 6.31
N GLU A 129 3.17 -19.17 5.50
CA GLU A 129 3.41 -19.31 4.07
C GLU A 129 2.14 -19.16 3.25
N CYS A 130 2.31 -18.79 1.99
CA CYS A 130 1.27 -18.86 0.97
C CYS A 130 1.89 -19.19 -0.40
N LYS A 131 1.04 -19.62 -1.35
CA LYS A 131 1.46 -19.93 -2.72
C LYS A 131 0.81 -18.96 -3.68
N ALA A 132 1.59 -18.44 -4.62
CA ALA A 132 1.09 -17.54 -5.64
C ALA A 132 1.79 -17.76 -6.98
N VAL A 133 1.11 -17.45 -8.07
CA VAL A 133 1.71 -17.39 -9.40
C VAL A 133 2.57 -16.15 -9.52
N VAL A 134 3.77 -16.29 -10.07
CA VAL A 134 4.74 -15.20 -10.19
C VAL A 134 4.50 -14.40 -11.48
N GLU A 135 4.47 -13.09 -11.34
CA GLU A 135 4.41 -12.13 -12.43
C GLU A 135 5.65 -11.21 -12.39
N THR A 136 6.43 -11.20 -13.46
CA THR A 136 7.64 -10.38 -13.58
C THR A 136 7.52 -9.25 -14.58
N LYS A 137 6.45 -9.27 -15.41
CA LYS A 137 6.22 -8.26 -16.45
C LYS A 137 5.09 -7.34 -16.04
N VAL A 138 5.42 -6.22 -15.44
CA VAL A 138 4.48 -5.18 -15.05
C VAL A 138 4.88 -3.84 -15.66
N ARG A 139 3.92 -2.91 -15.73
CA ARG A 139 4.16 -1.55 -16.24
C ARG A 139 5.33 -0.85 -15.51
N ASN A 140 5.39 -1.01 -14.19
CA ASN A 140 6.49 -0.54 -13.38
C ASN A 140 7.22 -1.76 -12.80
N ILE A 141 8.47 -1.93 -13.19
CA ILE A 141 9.30 -3.04 -12.69
C ILE A 141 9.43 -2.93 -11.18
N MET A 142 9.19 -4.04 -10.48
CA MET A 142 9.42 -4.11 -9.03
C MET A 142 10.87 -3.80 -8.71
N PRO A 143 11.17 -2.99 -7.70
CA PRO A 143 12.54 -2.82 -7.22
C PRO A 143 13.18 -4.16 -6.84
N ARG A 144 14.49 -4.27 -7.00
CA ARG A 144 15.23 -5.45 -6.54
C ARG A 144 15.12 -5.58 -5.01
N GLY A 145 15.03 -6.80 -4.55
CA GLY A 145 14.83 -7.10 -3.13
C GLY A 145 13.40 -6.89 -2.63
N MET A 146 12.45 -6.56 -3.53
CA MET A 146 11.04 -6.36 -3.16
C MET A 146 10.12 -7.28 -3.95
N THR A 147 9.07 -7.72 -3.27
CA THR A 147 7.92 -8.43 -3.85
C THR A 147 6.63 -7.74 -3.43
N TRP A 148 5.58 -7.97 -4.21
CA TRP A 148 4.27 -7.41 -3.89
C TRP A 148 3.15 -8.41 -4.16
N LEU A 149 2.17 -8.48 -3.27
CA LEU A 149 1.05 -9.41 -3.36
C LEU A 149 -0.26 -8.71 -2.96
N ALA A 150 -1.31 -8.89 -3.76
CA ALA A 150 -2.63 -8.36 -3.43
C ALA A 150 -3.35 -9.23 -2.41
N PHE A 151 -4.17 -8.62 -1.55
CA PHE A 151 -4.88 -9.31 -0.46
C PHE A 151 -6.37 -9.59 -0.76
N PHE A 152 -6.81 -9.51 -2.04
CA PHE A 152 -8.22 -9.71 -2.39
C PHE A 152 -8.60 -11.19 -2.61
N ASP A 153 -7.62 -12.07 -2.75
CA ASP A 153 -7.84 -13.46 -3.15
C ASP A 153 -7.91 -14.39 -1.94
N ASP A 154 -9.04 -15.07 -1.80
CA ASP A 154 -9.29 -16.03 -0.73
C ASP A 154 -8.49 -17.34 -0.85
N LYS A 155 -7.93 -17.61 -2.05
CA LYS A 155 -7.05 -18.76 -2.31
C LYS A 155 -5.57 -18.42 -2.14
N VAL A 156 -5.22 -17.14 -2.09
CA VAL A 156 -3.86 -16.64 -1.88
C VAL A 156 -3.88 -15.75 -0.65
N LEU A 157 -3.86 -16.38 0.52
CA LEU A 157 -3.98 -15.68 1.80
C LEU A 157 -2.67 -14.98 2.17
N CYS A 158 -2.37 -13.87 1.53
CA CYS A 158 -1.12 -13.13 1.76
C CYS A 158 -0.97 -12.67 3.22
N ASN A 159 -2.05 -12.47 3.96
CA ASN A 159 -1.99 -12.09 5.37
C ASN A 159 -1.49 -13.23 6.28
N SER A 160 -1.45 -14.48 5.81
CA SER A 160 -0.84 -15.58 6.57
C SER A 160 0.68 -15.43 6.70
N VAL A 161 1.31 -14.66 5.83
CA VAL A 161 2.77 -14.43 5.85
C VAL A 161 3.16 -13.06 6.41
N VAL A 162 2.20 -12.18 6.67
CA VAL A 162 2.47 -10.82 7.15
C VAL A 162 2.92 -10.84 8.61
N ILE A 163 3.87 -9.97 8.93
CA ILE A 163 4.36 -9.78 10.30
C ILE A 163 3.24 -9.36 11.24
N ASP A 164 3.26 -9.91 12.45
CA ASP A 164 2.38 -9.51 13.55
C ASP A 164 3.00 -8.35 14.34
N ALA A 165 3.05 -7.20 13.71
CA ALA A 165 3.51 -5.95 14.32
C ALA A 165 2.45 -4.87 14.14
N MET A 166 2.24 -4.06 15.17
CA MET A 166 1.23 -3.01 15.19
C MET A 166 1.84 -1.70 15.71
N ASP A 167 1.31 -0.60 15.20
CA ASP A 167 1.56 0.71 15.80
C ASP A 167 1.03 0.72 17.24
N PRO A 168 1.83 1.11 18.24
CA PRO A 168 1.43 1.00 19.65
C PRO A 168 0.31 1.95 20.07
N ILE A 169 -0.02 2.95 19.24
CA ILE A 169 -1.03 3.96 19.55
C ILE A 169 -2.30 3.69 18.74
N SER A 170 -2.17 3.57 17.42
CA SER A 170 -3.31 3.37 16.50
C SER A 170 -3.74 1.93 16.39
N LEU A 171 -2.90 0.97 16.79
CA LEU A 171 -3.04 -0.47 16.62
C LEU A 171 -3.16 -0.88 15.13
N GLU A 172 -2.66 -0.04 14.22
CA GLU A 172 -2.60 -0.34 12.80
C GLU A 172 -1.53 -1.39 12.52
N PRO A 173 -1.89 -2.52 11.89
CA PRO A 173 -0.93 -3.56 11.55
C PRO A 173 0.03 -3.15 10.44
N ASP A 174 1.28 -3.61 10.52
CA ASP A 174 2.28 -3.38 9.47
C ASP A 174 2.19 -4.40 8.34
N PHE A 175 1.34 -4.14 7.38
CA PHE A 175 1.13 -4.99 6.20
C PHE A 175 2.15 -4.78 5.07
N LYS A 176 3.17 -3.95 5.26
CA LYS A 176 4.00 -3.45 4.14
C LYS A 176 5.46 -3.89 4.20
N LYS A 177 5.90 -4.42 5.31
CA LYS A 177 7.32 -4.68 5.55
C LYS A 177 7.50 -6.03 6.26
N THR A 178 7.27 -7.11 5.53
CA THR A 178 7.56 -8.47 6.02
C THR A 178 8.75 -9.04 5.27
N ALA A 179 9.71 -9.63 5.99
CA ALA A 179 10.81 -10.33 5.37
C ALA A 179 10.36 -11.73 4.92
N VAL A 180 10.59 -12.04 3.64
CA VAL A 180 10.13 -13.30 3.03
C VAL A 180 11.22 -13.98 2.22
N LYS A 181 11.08 -15.29 2.10
CA LYS A 181 11.77 -16.14 1.14
C LYS A 181 10.79 -16.58 0.06
N VAL A 182 11.22 -16.59 -1.18
CA VAL A 182 10.41 -17.07 -2.31
C VAL A 182 11.13 -18.23 -2.99
N VAL A 183 10.47 -19.36 -3.09
CA VAL A 183 10.99 -20.59 -3.68
C VAL A 183 10.01 -21.09 -4.74
N ARG A 184 10.55 -21.52 -5.88
CA ARG A 184 9.76 -22.14 -6.94
C ARG A 184 9.14 -23.44 -6.43
N ASP A 185 7.86 -23.64 -6.69
CA ASP A 185 7.22 -24.95 -6.55
C ASP A 185 7.67 -25.85 -7.70
N ILE A 186 8.07 -27.09 -7.39
CA ILE A 186 8.46 -28.09 -8.37
C ILE A 186 7.24 -28.88 -8.83
#